data_25cd95357cad2bdf4485081d434e6ce4
#
_entry.id   25cd95357cad2bdf4485081d434e6ce4
#
_cell.length_a   1.000
_cell.length_b   1.000
_cell.length_c   1.000
_cell.angle_alpha   90.00
_cell.angle_beta   90.00
_cell.angle_gamma   90.00
#
_symmetry.space_group_name_H-M   'P 1'
#
loop_
_entity.id
_entity.type
_entity.pdbx_description
1 polymer ?
#
loop_
_entity_poly.entity_id
_entity_poly.type
_entity_poly.pdbx_seq_one_letter_code
_entity_poly.pdbx_strand_id
1 'polypeptide(L)'
;MRVSFDGGRLNERGVAVALYDYAFHARLQLGVEPVVLHDASAAVEVDQVARFAALFPTHAYRNPEERRALIEEQRIDVVYALKTTRPRYPMFPGRRTVVHEVFRFFDPHGDAYAYISPWLAEAAAAGRYPAVPHIVDPPPPRGNLRAQYGVPREAVVVGRHGGPDQLNLPYIPQAIEAALAARSDLWMMLLNTARFSHHERIVHVPRLPDRGGVADFVASCDVGLNARLGGEAFGLAIAEFLAQDKPVLVWEGGRDRHHLALVDDPQFRFRTREDLVRALLRFEPRPGAGRWRARVAPFAPEPVMQTFARVFLEGPPRARPRLPLGFRMIARAKERAQRWRDSHWMTA
;
A
#
# COMPACT_ATOMS: atom_id res chain seq x y z
N MET A 1 5.09 21.36 18.16
CA MET A 1 5.74 21.34 16.84
C MET A 1 4.69 21.11 15.78
N ARG A 2 4.64 21.97 14.78
CA ARG A 2 3.67 21.90 13.69
C ARG A 2 4.29 21.25 12.46
N VAL A 3 3.68 20.18 11.96
CA VAL A 3 4.20 19.37 10.84
C VAL A 3 3.22 19.39 9.68
N SER A 4 3.65 19.83 8.49
CA SER A 4 2.83 19.67 7.30
C SER A 4 2.97 18.26 6.74
N PHE A 5 1.85 17.64 6.39
CA PHE A 5 1.75 16.37 5.71
C PHE A 5 1.31 16.60 4.26
N ASP A 6 2.24 16.48 3.31
CA ASP A 6 2.01 16.69 1.89
C ASP A 6 2.21 15.38 1.12
N GLY A 7 1.13 14.84 0.57
CA GLY A 7 1.11 13.64 -0.28
C GLY A 7 0.84 13.96 -1.76
N GLY A 8 0.86 15.24 -2.12
CA GLY A 8 0.38 15.69 -3.40
C GLY A 8 -1.15 15.59 -3.49
N ARG A 9 -1.69 14.86 -4.46
CA ARG A 9 -3.15 14.73 -4.62
C ARG A 9 -3.75 13.78 -3.57
N LEU A 10 -4.81 14.23 -2.94
CA LEU A 10 -5.63 13.37 -2.07
C LEU A 10 -6.63 12.59 -2.95
N ASN A 11 -6.42 11.29 -3.03
CA ASN A 11 -7.26 10.35 -3.76
C ASN A 11 -7.48 9.07 -2.93
N GLU A 12 -8.26 8.12 -3.46
CA GLU A 12 -8.57 6.85 -2.79
C GLU A 12 -7.41 5.85 -2.70
N ARG A 13 -6.25 6.17 -3.28
CA ARG A 13 -5.12 5.24 -3.37
C ARG A 13 -4.39 5.12 -2.02
N GLY A 14 -3.66 4.03 -1.86
CA GLY A 14 -2.93 3.71 -0.62
C GLY A 14 -2.00 4.82 -0.09
N VAL A 15 -1.58 5.76 -0.94
CA VAL A 15 -0.78 6.92 -0.53
C VAL A 15 -1.57 7.87 0.36
N ALA A 16 -2.82 8.18 0.01
CA ALA A 16 -3.66 9.03 0.86
C ALA A 16 -4.06 8.33 2.16
N VAL A 17 -4.29 7.01 2.11
CA VAL A 17 -4.49 6.20 3.33
C VAL A 17 -3.27 6.30 4.25
N ALA A 18 -2.07 6.07 3.71
CA ALA A 18 -0.83 6.15 4.47
C ALA A 18 -0.56 7.56 5.02
N LEU A 19 -0.82 8.61 4.23
CA LEU A 19 -0.67 10.00 4.68
C LEU A 19 -1.59 10.31 5.86
N TYR A 20 -2.84 9.85 5.77
CA TYR A 20 -3.81 10.00 6.85
C TYR A 20 -3.32 9.30 8.13
N ASP A 21 -2.87 8.05 8.01
CA ASP A 21 -2.39 7.27 9.15
C ASP A 21 -1.15 7.92 9.79
N TYR A 22 -0.19 8.41 9.00
CA TYR A 22 0.95 9.14 9.55
C TYR A 22 0.53 10.42 10.28
N ALA A 23 -0.37 11.24 9.69
CA ALA A 23 -0.84 12.46 10.35
C ALA A 23 -1.61 12.15 11.64
N PHE A 24 -2.49 11.14 11.62
CA PHE A 24 -3.29 10.73 12.76
C PHE A 24 -2.43 10.21 13.92
N HIS A 25 -1.54 9.27 13.65
CA HIS A 25 -0.70 8.68 14.68
C HIS A 25 0.42 9.62 15.14
N ALA A 26 0.91 10.53 14.28
CA ALA A 26 1.83 11.58 14.70
C ALA A 26 1.19 12.52 15.73
N ARG A 27 -0.06 12.90 15.51
CA ARG A 27 -0.83 13.67 16.49
C ARG A 27 -1.03 12.90 17.80
N LEU A 28 -1.45 11.63 17.68
CA LEU A 28 -1.82 10.82 18.84
C LEU A 28 -0.63 10.42 19.71
N GLN A 29 0.49 10.03 19.07
CA GLN A 29 1.63 9.40 19.78
C GLN A 29 2.83 10.33 19.97
N LEU A 30 3.00 11.33 19.08
CA LEU A 30 4.14 12.22 19.13
C LEU A 30 3.78 13.66 19.56
N GLY A 31 2.50 13.94 19.80
CA GLY A 31 2.04 15.27 20.21
C GLY A 31 2.32 16.37 19.18
N VAL A 32 2.50 16.03 17.90
CA VAL A 32 2.64 17.02 16.82
C VAL A 32 1.27 17.60 16.43
N GLU A 33 1.28 18.80 15.85
CA GLU A 33 0.09 19.42 15.25
C GLU A 33 0.14 19.22 13.73
N PRO A 34 -0.62 18.25 13.15
CA PRO A 34 -0.63 18.02 11.72
C PRO A 34 -1.37 19.14 10.99
N VAL A 35 -0.79 19.59 9.88
CA VAL A 35 -1.45 20.41 8.86
C VAL A 35 -1.33 19.67 7.54
N VAL A 36 -2.46 19.39 6.88
CA VAL A 36 -2.45 18.64 5.61
C VAL A 36 -2.40 19.61 4.45
N LEU A 37 -1.46 19.41 3.56
CA LEU A 37 -1.35 20.15 2.31
C LEU A 37 -1.64 19.22 1.14
N HIS A 38 -2.42 19.70 0.16
CA HIS A 38 -2.70 18.92 -1.03
C HIS A 38 -2.68 19.73 -2.32
N ASP A 39 -2.26 19.06 -3.39
CA ASP A 39 -2.23 19.62 -4.74
C ASP A 39 -3.63 19.60 -5.36
N ALA A 40 -4.19 20.78 -5.61
CA ALA A 40 -5.46 20.99 -6.29
C ALA A 40 -5.29 21.55 -7.72
N SER A 41 -4.10 21.42 -8.33
CA SER A 41 -3.86 21.82 -9.73
C SER A 41 -4.62 20.94 -10.75
N ALA A 42 -5.13 19.79 -10.31
CA ALA A 42 -5.99 18.90 -11.08
C ALA A 42 -7.15 18.40 -10.24
N ALA A 43 -8.04 17.59 -10.84
CA ALA A 43 -9.22 17.05 -10.18
C ALA A 43 -8.90 16.39 -8.83
N VAL A 44 -9.65 16.75 -7.80
CA VAL A 44 -9.52 16.33 -6.41
C VAL A 44 -10.74 15.49 -6.04
N GLU A 45 -10.55 14.44 -5.25
CA GLU A 45 -11.67 13.69 -4.71
C GLU A 45 -12.20 14.39 -3.44
N VAL A 46 -13.36 15.01 -3.58
CA VAL A 46 -14.00 15.83 -2.53
C VAL A 46 -14.17 15.06 -1.23
N ASP A 47 -14.58 13.80 -1.30
CA ASP A 47 -14.77 12.93 -0.12
C ASP A 47 -13.45 12.70 0.64
N GLN A 48 -12.34 12.56 -0.10
CA GLN A 48 -11.03 12.40 0.55
C GLN A 48 -10.59 13.69 1.24
N VAL A 49 -10.76 14.84 0.60
CA VAL A 49 -10.46 16.14 1.23
C VAL A 49 -11.31 16.32 2.48
N ALA A 50 -12.62 16.05 2.42
CA ALA A 50 -13.52 16.14 3.56
C ALA A 50 -13.10 15.23 4.71
N ARG A 51 -12.64 14.02 4.41
CA ARG A 51 -12.11 13.08 5.41
C ARG A 51 -10.90 13.63 6.17
N PHE A 52 -9.97 14.27 5.47
CA PHE A 52 -8.82 14.90 6.12
C PHE A 52 -9.25 16.14 6.92
N ALA A 53 -10.08 17.00 6.33
CA ALA A 53 -10.56 18.24 6.95
C ALA A 53 -11.40 18.00 8.22
N ALA A 54 -12.02 16.83 8.35
CA ALA A 54 -12.75 16.46 9.57
C ALA A 54 -11.84 16.34 10.82
N LEU A 55 -10.54 16.10 10.64
CA LEU A 55 -9.60 15.90 11.75
C LEU A 55 -8.42 16.88 11.76
N PHE A 56 -8.04 17.44 10.61
CA PHE A 56 -6.82 18.24 10.45
C PHE A 56 -7.13 19.55 9.72
N PRO A 57 -6.45 20.67 10.07
CA PRO A 57 -6.35 21.80 9.17
C PRO A 57 -5.86 21.33 7.80
N THR A 58 -6.65 21.52 6.75
CA THR A 58 -6.39 20.99 5.41
C THR A 58 -6.45 22.13 4.39
N HIS A 59 -5.36 22.33 3.66
CA HIS A 59 -5.21 23.45 2.74
C HIS A 59 -4.80 22.96 1.34
N ALA A 60 -5.42 23.56 0.34
CA ALA A 60 -5.15 23.30 -1.07
C ALA A 60 -4.11 24.30 -1.62
N TYR A 61 -3.19 23.83 -2.46
CA TYR A 61 -2.34 24.66 -3.29
C TYR A 61 -2.43 24.24 -4.76
N ARG A 62 -2.21 25.17 -5.69
CA ARG A 62 -2.23 24.90 -7.14
C ARG A 62 -0.86 25.06 -7.78
N ASN A 63 0.06 25.74 -7.10
CA ASN A 63 1.40 26.03 -7.58
C ASN A 63 2.43 26.08 -6.44
N PRO A 64 3.73 26.10 -6.74
CA PRO A 64 4.77 26.13 -5.71
C PRO A 64 4.75 27.37 -4.82
N GLU A 65 4.30 28.53 -5.34
CA GLU A 65 4.21 29.80 -4.62
C GLU A 65 3.14 29.74 -3.54
N GLU A 66 1.94 29.28 -3.89
CA GLU A 66 0.86 29.07 -2.93
C GLU A 66 1.27 28.09 -1.83
N ARG A 67 1.94 26.97 -2.18
CA ARG A 67 2.44 26.02 -1.20
C ARG A 67 3.44 26.64 -0.23
N ARG A 68 4.36 27.49 -0.74
CA ARG A 68 5.32 28.20 0.12
C ARG A 68 4.63 29.16 1.06
N ALA A 69 3.66 29.94 0.55
CA ALA A 69 2.88 30.86 1.36
C ALA A 69 2.14 30.14 2.48
N LEU A 70 1.51 29.01 2.19
CA LEU A 70 0.83 28.19 3.22
C LEU A 70 1.78 27.68 4.30
N ILE A 71 2.99 27.24 3.93
CA ILE A 71 3.99 26.77 4.90
C ILE A 71 4.40 27.90 5.87
N GLU A 72 4.55 29.12 5.37
CA GLU A 72 4.86 30.30 6.18
C GLU A 72 3.65 30.72 7.03
N GLU A 73 2.48 30.87 6.44
CA GLU A 73 1.23 31.28 7.10
C GLU A 73 0.86 30.31 8.23
N GLN A 74 0.94 29.02 7.96
CA GLN A 74 0.64 27.98 8.93
C GLN A 74 1.78 27.74 9.95
N ARG A 75 2.88 28.49 9.87
CA ARG A 75 4.05 28.41 10.77
C ARG A 75 4.56 26.97 10.91
N ILE A 76 4.73 26.30 9.80
CA ILE A 76 5.18 24.90 9.77
C ILE A 76 6.64 24.80 10.22
N ASP A 77 6.94 23.94 11.18
CA ASP A 77 8.30 23.65 11.65
C ASP A 77 8.98 22.59 10.78
N VAL A 78 8.23 21.55 10.42
CA VAL A 78 8.71 20.42 9.60
C VAL A 78 7.77 20.20 8.43
N VAL A 79 8.34 20.17 7.24
CA VAL A 79 7.62 19.82 6.01
C VAL A 79 7.87 18.34 5.71
N TYR A 80 6.86 17.49 5.96
CA TYR A 80 6.91 16.08 5.62
C TYR A 80 6.24 15.84 4.26
N ALA A 81 7.01 15.30 3.31
CA ALA A 81 6.56 14.97 1.96
C ALA A 81 6.50 13.45 1.74
N LEU A 82 5.30 12.90 1.54
CA LEU A 82 5.10 11.54 1.05
C LEU A 82 5.19 11.54 -0.48
N LYS A 83 6.39 11.33 -1.01
CA LYS A 83 6.74 11.61 -2.40
C LYS A 83 6.37 10.48 -3.35
N THR A 84 5.54 10.79 -4.34
CA THR A 84 5.06 9.84 -5.36
C THR A 84 5.52 10.17 -6.78
N THR A 85 6.19 11.30 -6.98
CA THR A 85 6.54 11.81 -8.30
C THR A 85 8.07 11.84 -8.54
N ARG A 86 8.52 11.86 -9.80
CA ARG A 86 9.94 11.96 -10.14
C ARG A 86 10.58 13.30 -9.82
N PRO A 87 9.93 14.47 -10.08
CA PRO A 87 10.52 15.75 -9.71
C PRO A 87 10.86 15.81 -8.23
N ARG A 88 11.95 16.52 -7.90
CA ARG A 88 12.34 16.75 -6.52
C ARG A 88 11.26 17.51 -5.79
N TYR A 89 11.00 17.11 -4.56
CA TYR A 89 10.17 17.90 -3.68
C TYR A 89 10.93 19.18 -3.29
N PRO A 90 10.31 20.36 -3.31
CA PRO A 90 11.00 21.62 -3.02
C PRO A 90 11.49 21.64 -1.56
N MET A 91 12.62 22.35 -1.38
CA MET A 91 13.16 22.66 -0.06
C MET A 91 12.65 24.03 0.39
N PHE A 92 12.40 24.15 1.69
CA PHE A 92 11.90 25.39 2.29
C PHE A 92 12.95 25.97 3.24
N PRO A 93 13.60 27.10 2.90
CA PRO A 93 14.63 27.73 3.73
C PRO A 93 14.12 27.99 5.15
N GLY A 94 14.94 27.65 6.15
CA GLY A 94 14.59 27.82 7.56
C GLY A 94 13.57 26.81 8.10
N ARG A 95 13.13 25.85 7.30
CA ARG A 95 12.26 24.77 7.71
C ARG A 95 12.92 23.41 7.45
N ARG A 96 12.75 22.46 8.38
CA ARG A 96 13.18 21.09 8.16
C ARG A 96 12.28 20.44 7.09
N THR A 97 12.87 20.00 5.98
CA THR A 97 12.14 19.31 4.92
C THR A 97 12.56 17.85 4.87
N VAL A 98 11.62 16.94 5.02
CA VAL A 98 11.86 15.48 5.06
C VAL A 98 11.08 14.79 3.96
N VAL A 99 11.73 13.84 3.30
CA VAL A 99 11.19 13.18 2.10
C VAL A 99 11.04 11.69 2.35
N HIS A 100 9.82 11.20 2.19
CA HIS A 100 9.46 9.80 2.31
C HIS A 100 9.09 9.26 0.93
N GLU A 101 9.96 8.45 0.35
CA GLU A 101 9.85 7.98 -1.03
C GLU A 101 8.98 6.73 -1.12
N VAL A 102 7.91 6.82 -1.91
CA VAL A 102 6.93 5.73 -2.09
C VAL A 102 7.32 4.77 -3.20
N PHE A 103 8.05 5.24 -4.21
CA PHE A 103 8.40 4.44 -5.37
C PHE A 103 9.90 4.19 -5.48
N ARG A 104 10.30 3.33 -6.40
CA ARG A 104 11.69 2.95 -6.64
C ARG A 104 12.47 4.05 -7.39
N PHE A 105 12.50 5.24 -6.80
CA PHE A 105 13.35 6.34 -7.29
C PHE A 105 14.56 6.49 -6.36
N PHE A 106 15.70 6.82 -6.95
CA PHE A 106 16.87 7.22 -6.19
C PHE A 106 17.13 8.69 -6.48
N ASP A 107 16.59 9.52 -5.64
CA ASP A 107 16.78 10.97 -5.69
C ASP A 107 16.82 11.55 -4.26
N PRO A 108 17.85 11.18 -3.46
CA PRO A 108 17.93 11.62 -2.08
C PRO A 108 18.10 13.15 -1.98
N HIS A 109 17.19 13.78 -1.28
CA HIS A 109 17.20 15.20 -0.96
C HIS A 109 16.43 15.44 0.34
N GLY A 110 16.36 16.69 0.80
CA GLY A 110 15.80 16.99 2.11
C GLY A 110 16.79 16.81 3.24
N ASP A 111 16.38 17.19 4.44
CA ASP A 111 17.15 17.05 5.69
C ASP A 111 17.14 15.60 6.18
N ALA A 112 16.07 14.86 5.83
CA ALA A 112 16.01 13.41 5.97
C ALA A 112 15.34 12.80 4.74
N TYR A 113 15.73 11.56 4.42
CA TYR A 113 15.20 10.80 3.30
C TYR A 113 15.05 9.34 3.70
N ALA A 114 13.90 8.75 3.45
CA ALA A 114 13.60 7.36 3.77
C ALA A 114 12.69 6.73 2.70
N TYR A 115 12.59 5.41 2.72
CA TYR A 115 11.67 4.64 1.88
C TYR A 115 10.55 4.01 2.70
N ILE A 116 9.42 3.71 2.05
CA ILE A 116 8.22 3.13 2.71
C ILE A 116 8.36 1.64 3.05
N SER A 117 9.43 0.97 2.66
CA SER A 117 9.67 -0.43 3.04
C SER A 117 11.16 -0.78 3.01
N PRO A 118 11.59 -1.77 3.82
CA PRO A 118 12.97 -2.27 3.79
C PRO A 118 13.36 -2.79 2.40
N TRP A 119 12.45 -3.49 1.73
CA TRP A 119 12.68 -3.98 0.37
C TRP A 119 12.96 -2.83 -0.60
N LEU A 120 12.18 -1.74 -0.52
CA LEU A 120 12.36 -0.59 -1.40
C LEU A 120 13.68 0.14 -1.13
N ALA A 121 14.07 0.30 0.15
CA ALA A 121 15.35 0.87 0.55
C ALA A 121 16.52 0.04 -0.01
N GLU A 122 16.43 -1.28 0.05
CA GLU A 122 17.43 -2.18 -0.53
C GLU A 122 17.46 -2.07 -2.06
N ALA A 123 16.31 -2.20 -2.71
CA ALA A 123 16.20 -2.23 -4.16
C ALA A 123 16.56 -0.91 -4.85
N ALA A 124 16.28 0.23 -4.21
CA ALA A 124 16.55 1.57 -4.75
C ALA A 124 17.90 2.14 -4.31
N ALA A 125 18.41 1.78 -3.12
CA ALA A 125 19.53 2.44 -2.48
C ALA A 125 20.50 1.51 -1.73
N ALA A 126 20.50 0.20 -1.99
CA ALA A 126 21.34 -0.79 -1.33
C ALA A 126 21.30 -0.70 0.22
N GLY A 127 20.12 -0.49 0.78
CA GLY A 127 19.89 -0.38 2.22
C GLY A 127 20.55 0.83 2.90
N ARG A 128 21.12 1.78 2.13
CA ARG A 128 21.86 2.92 2.69
C ARG A 128 20.99 4.03 3.25
N TYR A 129 19.70 3.98 2.97
CA TYR A 129 18.71 4.89 3.55
C TYR A 129 17.72 4.10 4.41
N PRO A 130 17.21 4.68 5.49
CA PRO A 130 16.27 4.00 6.36
C PRO A 130 14.96 3.70 5.64
N ALA A 131 14.23 2.74 6.18
CA ALA A 131 12.82 2.54 5.88
C ALA A 131 11.97 3.02 7.06
N VAL A 132 10.89 3.72 6.73
CA VAL A 132 9.78 4.03 7.64
C VAL A 132 8.55 3.37 7.01
N PRO A 133 8.12 2.19 7.49
CA PRO A 133 7.03 1.45 6.87
C PRO A 133 5.69 2.17 6.95
N HIS A 134 4.79 1.87 6.01
CA HIS A 134 3.39 2.26 6.19
C HIS A 134 2.80 1.62 7.44
N ILE A 135 1.91 2.35 8.10
CA ILE A 135 1.17 1.88 9.28
C ILE A 135 0.11 0.88 8.82
N VAL A 136 -0.02 -0.21 9.55
CA VAL A 136 -1.06 -1.22 9.37
C VAL A 136 -1.92 -1.21 10.63
N ASP A 137 -3.04 -0.51 10.55
CA ASP A 137 -3.99 -0.33 11.65
C ASP A 137 -5.44 -0.32 11.10
N PRO A 138 -5.89 -1.44 10.48
CA PRO A 138 -7.28 -1.53 10.06
C PRO A 138 -8.19 -1.58 11.30
N PRO A 139 -9.36 -0.91 11.28
CA PRO A 139 -10.32 -1.03 12.36
C PRO A 139 -10.80 -2.48 12.47
N PRO A 140 -11.26 -2.90 13.67
CA PRO A 140 -11.87 -4.21 13.81
C PRO A 140 -13.12 -4.31 12.92
N PRO A 141 -13.40 -5.46 12.32
CA PRO A 141 -14.62 -5.66 11.56
C PRO A 141 -15.85 -5.61 12.49
N ARG A 142 -16.92 -4.99 11.98
CA ARG A 142 -18.23 -4.93 12.67
C ARG A 142 -19.11 -6.11 12.31
N GLY A 143 -18.80 -6.79 11.19
CA GLY A 143 -19.53 -7.94 10.65
C GLY A 143 -18.87 -8.49 9.40
N ASN A 144 -19.66 -9.07 8.51
CA ASN A 144 -19.24 -9.48 7.17
C ASN A 144 -20.33 -9.19 6.14
N LEU A 145 -19.96 -9.17 4.88
CA LEU A 145 -20.83 -8.79 3.77
C LEU A 145 -21.44 -9.98 3.02
N ARG A 146 -21.17 -11.23 3.44
CA ARG A 146 -21.62 -12.44 2.70
C ARG A 146 -23.13 -12.44 2.44
N ALA A 147 -23.93 -12.27 3.48
CA ALA A 147 -25.40 -12.26 3.36
C ALA A 147 -25.90 -11.13 2.44
N GLN A 148 -25.31 -9.93 2.54
CA GLN A 148 -25.66 -8.78 1.72
C GLN A 148 -25.47 -9.06 0.22
N TYR A 149 -24.48 -9.87 -0.13
CA TYR A 149 -24.12 -10.19 -1.51
C TYR A 149 -24.52 -11.61 -1.94
N GLY A 150 -25.37 -12.30 -1.18
CA GLY A 150 -25.88 -13.64 -1.52
C GLY A 150 -24.80 -14.74 -1.51
N VAL A 151 -23.69 -14.53 -0.81
CA VAL A 151 -22.61 -15.54 -0.68
C VAL A 151 -22.96 -16.52 0.41
N PRO A 152 -23.03 -17.83 0.12
CA PRO A 152 -23.36 -18.87 1.12
C PRO A 152 -22.39 -18.85 2.30
N ARG A 153 -22.89 -19.21 3.48
CA ARG A 153 -22.08 -19.22 4.72
C ARG A 153 -20.92 -20.20 4.62
N GLU A 154 -21.15 -21.35 4.01
CA GLU A 154 -20.20 -22.46 3.82
C GLU A 154 -19.24 -22.25 2.64
N ALA A 155 -19.46 -21.22 1.82
CA ALA A 155 -18.61 -20.93 0.68
C ALA A 155 -17.16 -20.60 1.09
N VAL A 156 -16.22 -21.08 0.31
CA VAL A 156 -14.82 -20.65 0.36
C VAL A 156 -14.68 -19.37 -0.44
N VAL A 157 -14.36 -18.28 0.23
CA VAL A 157 -14.36 -16.93 -0.37
C VAL A 157 -12.96 -16.40 -0.56
N VAL A 158 -12.59 -16.17 -1.81
CA VAL A 158 -11.37 -15.46 -2.21
C VAL A 158 -11.68 -13.99 -2.41
N GLY A 159 -11.01 -13.13 -1.65
CA GLY A 159 -11.24 -11.70 -1.68
C GLY A 159 -10.12 -10.91 -2.35
N ARG A 160 -10.49 -9.81 -3.00
CA ARG A 160 -9.53 -8.85 -3.53
C ARG A 160 -10.02 -7.42 -3.31
N HIS A 161 -9.16 -6.54 -2.78
CA HIS A 161 -9.41 -5.11 -2.77
C HIS A 161 -8.18 -4.29 -3.18
N GLY A 162 -8.38 -3.00 -3.44
CA GLY A 162 -7.35 -2.06 -3.87
C GLY A 162 -7.82 -1.21 -5.06
N GLY A 163 -6.89 -0.61 -5.81
CA GLY A 163 -7.22 0.20 -6.98
C GLY A 163 -7.91 -0.61 -8.07
N PRO A 164 -8.86 -0.01 -8.84
CA PRO A 164 -9.70 -0.75 -9.77
C PRO A 164 -8.93 -1.43 -10.92
N ASP A 165 -7.74 -0.93 -11.23
CA ASP A 165 -6.84 -1.36 -12.31
C ASP A 165 -5.71 -2.30 -11.85
N GLN A 166 -5.74 -2.80 -10.62
CA GLN A 166 -4.61 -3.52 -10.02
C GLN A 166 -4.74 -5.05 -10.00
N LEU A 167 -5.85 -5.60 -10.45
CA LEU A 167 -5.99 -7.04 -10.74
C LEU A 167 -5.71 -7.26 -12.23
N ASN A 168 -4.45 -7.12 -12.63
CA ASN A 168 -4.10 -6.87 -14.03
C ASN A 168 -3.08 -7.83 -14.63
N LEU A 169 -2.92 -9.03 -14.07
CA LEU A 169 -2.26 -10.12 -14.78
C LEU A 169 -3.22 -10.66 -15.86
N PRO A 170 -2.77 -10.83 -17.10
CA PRO A 170 -3.66 -11.10 -18.24
C PRO A 170 -4.50 -12.38 -18.10
N TYR A 171 -3.99 -13.39 -17.41
CA TYR A 171 -4.63 -14.69 -17.25
C TYR A 171 -5.60 -14.80 -16.07
N ILE A 172 -5.76 -13.75 -15.26
CA ILE A 172 -6.58 -13.81 -14.04
C ILE A 172 -8.04 -14.18 -14.31
N PRO A 173 -8.75 -13.57 -15.28
CA PRO A 173 -10.13 -13.95 -15.56
C PRO A 173 -10.27 -15.43 -15.89
N GLN A 174 -9.42 -15.95 -16.78
CA GLN A 174 -9.43 -17.35 -17.19
C GLN A 174 -9.07 -18.31 -16.02
N ALA A 175 -8.11 -17.93 -15.17
CA ALA A 175 -7.74 -18.73 -14.01
C ALA A 175 -8.89 -18.83 -12.99
N ILE A 176 -9.56 -17.72 -12.71
CA ILE A 176 -10.72 -17.67 -11.81
C ILE A 176 -11.86 -18.53 -12.36
N GLU A 177 -12.23 -18.34 -13.62
CA GLU A 177 -13.32 -19.09 -14.26
C GLU A 177 -13.03 -20.60 -14.30
N ALA A 178 -11.79 -21.01 -14.60
CA ALA A 178 -11.38 -22.41 -14.56
C ALA A 178 -11.47 -23.01 -13.15
N ALA A 179 -11.08 -22.27 -12.13
CA ALA A 179 -11.20 -22.71 -10.74
C ALA A 179 -12.65 -22.82 -10.29
N LEU A 180 -13.52 -21.86 -10.65
CA LEU A 180 -14.94 -21.88 -10.34
C LEU A 180 -15.66 -23.05 -11.04
N ALA A 181 -15.29 -23.38 -12.27
CA ALA A 181 -15.86 -24.53 -12.99
C ALA A 181 -15.53 -25.87 -12.32
N ALA A 182 -14.31 -25.97 -11.72
CA ALA A 182 -13.83 -27.20 -11.10
C ALA A 182 -14.16 -27.34 -9.60
N ARG A 183 -14.61 -26.24 -8.94
CA ARG A 183 -14.87 -26.22 -7.49
C ARG A 183 -16.15 -25.44 -7.19
N SER A 184 -17.20 -26.15 -6.76
CA SER A 184 -18.56 -25.63 -6.59
C SER A 184 -18.74 -24.70 -5.37
N ASP A 185 -17.98 -24.90 -4.30
CA ASP A 185 -18.02 -24.08 -3.06
C ASP A 185 -17.15 -22.82 -3.13
N LEU A 186 -16.40 -22.63 -4.23
CA LEU A 186 -15.52 -21.47 -4.41
C LEU A 186 -16.30 -20.23 -4.88
N TRP A 187 -16.05 -19.09 -4.24
CA TRP A 187 -16.60 -17.78 -4.56
C TRP A 187 -15.51 -16.72 -4.63
N MET A 188 -15.73 -15.72 -5.46
CA MET A 188 -14.86 -14.54 -5.55
C MET A 188 -15.62 -13.30 -5.06
N MET A 189 -15.01 -12.53 -4.17
CA MET A 189 -15.49 -11.18 -3.82
C MET A 189 -14.42 -10.14 -4.21
N LEU A 190 -14.78 -9.23 -5.11
CA LEU A 190 -13.85 -8.29 -5.74
C LEU A 190 -14.28 -6.86 -5.44
N LEU A 191 -13.71 -6.25 -4.40
CA LEU A 191 -13.99 -4.87 -3.98
C LEU A 191 -13.23 -3.89 -4.89
N ASN A 192 -13.94 -2.88 -5.40
CA ASN A 192 -13.38 -1.81 -6.22
C ASN A 192 -12.52 -2.35 -7.37
N THR A 193 -13.03 -3.34 -8.08
CA THR A 193 -12.35 -4.01 -9.19
C THR A 193 -13.19 -3.88 -10.44
N ALA A 194 -12.55 -3.50 -11.55
CA ALA A 194 -13.23 -3.45 -12.85
C ALA A 194 -13.89 -4.79 -13.16
N ARG A 195 -15.16 -4.74 -13.60
CA ARG A 195 -15.92 -5.95 -13.91
C ARG A 195 -15.32 -6.63 -15.14
N PHE A 196 -15.01 -7.91 -15.02
CA PHE A 196 -14.49 -8.74 -16.11
C PHE A 196 -15.34 -10.00 -16.37
N SER A 197 -16.30 -10.32 -15.50
CA SER A 197 -17.17 -11.50 -15.63
C SER A 197 -18.56 -11.22 -15.08
N HIS A 198 -19.56 -11.98 -15.56
CA HIS A 198 -20.93 -12.02 -15.08
C HIS A 198 -21.26 -13.36 -14.39
N HIS A 199 -20.26 -14.17 -14.08
CA HIS A 199 -20.45 -15.44 -13.38
C HIS A 199 -21.09 -15.21 -12.01
N GLU A 200 -22.12 -15.96 -11.65
CA GLU A 200 -22.91 -15.80 -10.41
C GLU A 200 -22.08 -15.85 -9.12
N ARG A 201 -20.99 -16.62 -9.11
CA ARG A 201 -20.07 -16.76 -7.97
C ARG A 201 -18.89 -15.75 -8.02
N ILE A 202 -18.94 -14.74 -8.88
CA ILE A 202 -18.02 -13.61 -8.90
C ILE A 202 -18.77 -12.33 -8.52
N VAL A 203 -18.65 -11.96 -7.26
CA VAL A 203 -19.30 -10.79 -6.69
C VAL A 203 -18.40 -9.56 -6.85
N HIS A 204 -18.83 -8.60 -7.65
CA HIS A 204 -18.18 -7.29 -7.75
C HIS A 204 -18.80 -6.34 -6.72
N VAL A 205 -18.06 -6.11 -5.63
CA VAL A 205 -18.45 -5.17 -4.57
C VAL A 205 -18.03 -3.76 -5.00
N PRO A 206 -18.93 -2.75 -5.02
CA PRO A 206 -18.56 -1.38 -5.31
C PRO A 206 -17.63 -0.83 -4.24
N ARG A 207 -17.00 0.32 -4.53
CA ARG A 207 -16.18 1.03 -3.54
C ARG A 207 -16.96 1.26 -2.24
N LEU A 208 -16.35 0.92 -1.12
CA LEU A 208 -16.91 1.15 0.20
C LEU A 208 -16.46 2.52 0.74
N PRO A 209 -17.32 3.21 1.49
CA PRO A 209 -17.09 4.61 1.86
C PRO A 209 -15.98 4.79 2.91
N ASP A 210 -15.76 3.79 3.75
CA ASP A 210 -14.87 3.89 4.89
C ASP A 210 -14.00 2.64 5.13
N ARG A 211 -13.03 2.75 6.01
CA ARG A 211 -12.13 1.65 6.40
C ARG A 211 -12.85 0.52 7.15
N GLY A 212 -13.94 0.85 7.86
CA GLY A 212 -14.77 -0.16 8.54
C GLY A 212 -15.43 -1.10 7.54
N GLY A 213 -15.98 -0.54 6.45
CA GLY A 213 -16.52 -1.35 5.35
C GLY A 213 -15.45 -2.23 4.70
N VAL A 214 -14.23 -1.71 4.49
CA VAL A 214 -13.10 -2.53 3.99
C VAL A 214 -12.76 -3.64 4.98
N ALA A 215 -12.78 -3.37 6.29
CA ALA A 215 -12.55 -4.40 7.31
C ALA A 215 -13.65 -5.47 7.31
N ASP A 216 -14.91 -5.09 7.16
CA ASP A 216 -16.06 -6.00 7.01
C ASP A 216 -15.96 -6.84 5.72
N PHE A 217 -15.46 -6.23 4.62
CA PHE A 217 -15.15 -6.94 3.38
C PHE A 217 -14.05 -7.99 3.59
N VAL A 218 -12.94 -7.63 4.21
CA VAL A 218 -11.86 -8.57 4.53
C VAL A 218 -12.37 -9.69 5.44
N ALA A 219 -13.23 -9.36 6.43
CA ALA A 219 -13.87 -10.36 7.29
C ALA A 219 -14.73 -11.36 6.53
N SER A 220 -15.31 -10.96 5.39
CA SER A 220 -16.12 -11.81 4.52
C SER A 220 -15.32 -12.88 3.76
N CYS A 221 -14.01 -12.71 3.65
CA CYS A 221 -13.12 -13.54 2.83
C CYS A 221 -12.37 -14.55 3.70
N ASP A 222 -12.01 -15.71 3.12
CA ASP A 222 -11.16 -16.72 3.76
C ASP A 222 -9.69 -16.55 3.39
N VAL A 223 -9.43 -16.03 2.18
CA VAL A 223 -8.09 -15.77 1.65
C VAL A 223 -8.13 -14.54 0.75
N GLY A 224 -7.06 -13.75 0.79
CA GLY A 224 -6.86 -12.65 -0.15
C GLY A 224 -6.24 -13.09 -1.48
N LEU A 225 -6.40 -12.29 -2.53
CA LEU A 225 -5.71 -12.43 -3.81
C LEU A 225 -5.04 -11.11 -4.20
N ASN A 226 -3.72 -11.13 -4.37
CA ASN A 226 -2.97 -10.03 -4.97
C ASN A 226 -2.28 -10.49 -6.25
N ALA A 227 -2.72 -9.93 -7.38
CA ALA A 227 -2.26 -10.28 -8.72
C ALA A 227 -1.93 -9.01 -9.54
N ARG A 228 -1.15 -8.13 -8.95
CA ARG A 228 -0.72 -6.88 -9.56
C ARG A 228 0.55 -7.07 -10.37
N LEU A 229 0.51 -6.76 -11.67
CA LEU A 229 1.64 -6.91 -12.61
C LEU A 229 2.90 -6.16 -12.16
N GLY A 230 2.76 -4.98 -11.56
CA GLY A 230 3.89 -4.21 -11.01
C GLY A 230 4.46 -4.74 -9.70
N GLY A 231 3.77 -5.67 -9.03
CA GLY A 231 4.06 -6.05 -7.64
C GLY A 231 3.74 -4.93 -6.66
N GLU A 232 4.26 -5.02 -5.42
CA GLU A 232 3.95 -4.06 -4.36
C GLU A 232 5.22 -3.49 -3.71
N ALA A 233 5.30 -2.16 -3.64
CA ALA A 233 6.37 -1.45 -2.92
C ALA A 233 6.20 -1.58 -1.39
N PHE A 234 4.96 -1.71 -0.91
CA PHE A 234 4.60 -2.09 0.45
C PHE A 234 3.52 -3.18 0.44
N GLY A 235 2.30 -2.92 -0.05
CA GLY A 235 1.20 -3.87 -0.12
C GLY A 235 0.19 -3.72 1.02
N LEU A 236 -0.38 -2.52 1.21
CA LEU A 236 -1.38 -2.26 2.26
C LEU A 236 -2.57 -3.22 2.19
N ALA A 237 -3.11 -3.48 1.01
CA ALA A 237 -4.21 -4.40 0.85
C ALA A 237 -3.89 -5.83 1.33
N ILE A 238 -2.66 -6.30 1.09
CA ILE A 238 -2.19 -7.58 1.63
C ILE A 238 -2.12 -7.50 3.15
N ALA A 239 -1.50 -6.44 3.67
CA ALA A 239 -1.31 -6.26 5.10
C ALA A 239 -2.64 -6.19 5.87
N GLU A 240 -3.71 -5.64 5.29
CA GLU A 240 -5.05 -5.60 5.88
C GLU A 240 -5.68 -7.00 6.01
N PHE A 241 -5.47 -7.91 5.04
CA PHE A 241 -5.84 -9.32 5.19
C PHE A 241 -5.04 -10.00 6.31
N LEU A 242 -3.71 -9.82 6.31
CA LEU A 242 -2.85 -10.42 7.32
C LEU A 242 -3.16 -9.90 8.73
N ALA A 243 -3.55 -8.63 8.88
CA ALA A 243 -3.97 -8.05 10.16
C ALA A 243 -5.22 -8.73 10.73
N GLN A 244 -6.11 -9.25 9.88
CA GLN A 244 -7.25 -10.08 10.26
C GLN A 244 -6.91 -11.58 10.30
N ASP A 245 -5.63 -11.92 10.34
CA ASP A 245 -5.09 -13.28 10.41
C ASP A 245 -5.50 -14.17 9.22
N LYS A 246 -5.65 -13.58 8.03
CA LYS A 246 -6.04 -14.26 6.80
C LYS A 246 -4.88 -14.33 5.83
N PRO A 247 -4.61 -15.50 5.19
CA PRO A 247 -3.58 -15.63 4.17
C PRO A 247 -3.91 -14.84 2.92
N VAL A 248 -2.91 -14.60 2.09
CA VAL A 248 -3.08 -13.97 0.78
C VAL A 248 -2.32 -14.74 -0.29
N LEU A 249 -3.01 -15.13 -1.36
CA LEU A 249 -2.35 -15.64 -2.57
C LEU A 249 -1.69 -14.46 -3.30
N VAL A 250 -0.38 -14.54 -3.50
CA VAL A 250 0.40 -13.47 -4.12
C VAL A 250 1.15 -13.95 -5.34
N TRP A 251 1.16 -13.12 -6.38
CA TRP A 251 2.00 -13.38 -7.55
C TRP A 251 3.48 -13.11 -7.22
N GLU A 252 4.37 -14.05 -7.57
CA GLU A 252 5.81 -13.91 -7.28
C GLU A 252 6.54 -12.90 -8.17
N GLY A 253 5.91 -12.45 -9.24
CA GLY A 253 6.51 -11.50 -10.16
C GLY A 253 6.38 -10.04 -9.72
N GLY A 254 6.67 -9.17 -10.67
CA GLY A 254 6.58 -7.73 -10.50
C GLY A 254 7.92 -7.06 -10.19
N ARG A 255 7.95 -5.77 -10.53
CA ARG A 255 9.12 -4.92 -10.31
C ARG A 255 9.36 -4.67 -8.82
N ASP A 256 8.29 -4.44 -8.07
CA ASP A 256 8.32 -4.12 -6.64
C ASP A 256 7.85 -5.35 -5.86
N ARG A 257 8.66 -5.84 -4.90
CA ARG A 257 8.48 -7.20 -4.36
C ARG A 257 8.44 -7.27 -2.84
N HIS A 258 8.02 -6.21 -2.17
CA HIS A 258 7.89 -6.23 -0.70
C HIS A 258 6.80 -7.21 -0.24
N HIS A 259 5.76 -7.43 -1.04
CA HIS A 259 4.70 -8.40 -0.75
C HIS A 259 5.22 -9.83 -0.51
N LEU A 260 6.36 -10.21 -1.10
CA LEU A 260 6.97 -11.51 -0.86
C LEU A 260 7.63 -11.63 0.53
N ALA A 261 7.94 -10.49 1.17
CA ALA A 261 8.37 -10.49 2.57
C ALA A 261 7.18 -10.57 3.52
N LEU A 262 6.02 -10.02 3.13
CA LEU A 262 4.77 -10.15 3.90
C LEU A 262 4.24 -11.59 3.84
N VAL A 263 4.30 -12.23 2.65
CA VAL A 263 3.84 -13.60 2.41
C VAL A 263 5.05 -14.45 2.02
N ASP A 264 5.81 -14.92 3.01
CA ASP A 264 7.03 -15.71 2.79
C ASP A 264 6.79 -17.22 2.64
N ASP A 265 5.54 -17.67 2.80
CA ASP A 265 5.15 -19.05 2.62
C ASP A 265 4.92 -19.40 1.14
N PRO A 266 5.72 -20.34 0.56
CA PRO A 266 5.61 -20.69 -0.85
C PRO A 266 4.25 -21.24 -1.27
N GLN A 267 3.48 -21.84 -0.37
CA GLN A 267 2.15 -22.39 -0.70
C GLN A 267 1.12 -21.30 -1.07
N PHE A 268 1.37 -20.04 -0.65
CA PHE A 268 0.53 -18.89 -0.97
C PHE A 268 1.10 -18.03 -2.12
N ARG A 269 2.08 -18.58 -2.86
CA ARG A 269 2.69 -17.90 -3.99
C ARG A 269 2.38 -18.63 -5.29
N PHE A 270 2.14 -17.85 -6.34
CA PHE A 270 1.90 -18.38 -7.68
C PHE A 270 2.72 -17.62 -8.72
N ARG A 271 3.05 -18.28 -9.83
CA ARG A 271 3.81 -17.71 -10.95
C ARG A 271 2.98 -17.70 -12.22
N THR A 272 2.29 -18.79 -12.50
CA THR A 272 1.54 -19.03 -13.73
C THR A 272 0.04 -19.11 -13.45
N ARG A 273 -0.74 -19.19 -14.51
CA ARG A 273 -2.18 -19.46 -14.46
C ARG A 273 -2.46 -20.80 -13.73
N GLU A 274 -1.71 -21.84 -14.09
CA GLU A 274 -1.87 -23.18 -13.54
C GLU A 274 -1.54 -23.23 -12.04
N ASP A 275 -0.54 -22.47 -11.60
CA ASP A 275 -0.21 -22.36 -10.18
C ASP A 275 -1.36 -21.72 -9.41
N LEU A 276 -1.95 -20.63 -9.96
CA LEU A 276 -3.10 -19.97 -9.32
C LEU A 276 -4.31 -20.88 -9.28
N VAL A 277 -4.67 -21.54 -10.39
CA VAL A 277 -5.78 -22.50 -10.42
C VAL A 277 -5.56 -23.61 -9.38
N ARG A 278 -4.36 -24.18 -9.32
CA ARG A 278 -4.02 -25.19 -8.33
C ARG A 278 -4.14 -24.69 -6.89
N ALA A 279 -3.69 -23.45 -6.63
CA ALA A 279 -3.79 -22.85 -5.31
C ALA A 279 -5.26 -22.63 -4.91
N LEU A 280 -6.11 -22.14 -5.81
CA LEU A 280 -7.55 -21.96 -5.59
C LEU A 280 -8.29 -23.28 -5.34
N LEU A 281 -7.93 -24.32 -6.09
CA LEU A 281 -8.56 -25.66 -5.92
C LEU A 281 -8.16 -26.36 -4.63
N ARG A 282 -6.93 -26.15 -4.14
CA ARG A 282 -6.38 -26.81 -2.94
C ARG A 282 -6.57 -26.00 -1.66
N PHE A 283 -6.98 -24.75 -1.76
CA PHE A 283 -7.12 -23.91 -0.58
C PHE A 283 -8.25 -24.42 0.33
N GLU A 284 -7.91 -24.68 1.58
CA GLU A 284 -8.86 -25.02 2.64
C GLU A 284 -8.79 -23.93 3.73
N PRO A 285 -9.92 -23.32 4.09
CA PRO A 285 -9.96 -22.34 5.18
C PRO A 285 -9.50 -22.99 6.49
N ARG A 286 -8.55 -22.36 7.15
CA ARG A 286 -8.05 -22.76 8.47
C ARG A 286 -7.82 -21.53 9.33
N PRO A 287 -8.07 -21.61 10.64
CA PRO A 287 -7.71 -20.53 11.56
C PRO A 287 -6.22 -20.21 11.43
N GLY A 288 -5.89 -18.93 11.31
CA GLY A 288 -4.50 -18.46 11.16
C GLY A 288 -3.68 -18.64 12.45
N ALA A 289 -4.33 -18.82 13.61
CA ALA A 289 -3.69 -18.96 14.92
C ALA A 289 -2.69 -17.84 15.27
N GLY A 290 -2.94 -16.63 14.75
CA GLY A 290 -2.06 -15.46 14.94
C GLY A 290 -0.89 -15.38 13.98
N ARG A 291 -0.65 -16.41 13.17
CA ARG A 291 0.51 -16.52 12.27
C ARG A 291 0.61 -15.34 11.28
N TRP A 292 -0.50 -15.01 10.64
CA TRP A 292 -0.53 -13.97 9.62
C TRP A 292 -0.48 -12.57 10.25
N ARG A 293 -1.20 -12.39 11.35
CA ARG A 293 -1.16 -11.13 12.11
C ARG A 293 0.24 -10.81 12.61
N ALA A 294 1.00 -11.80 13.04
CA ALA A 294 2.38 -11.62 13.49
C ALA A 294 3.30 -11.02 12.39
N ARG A 295 2.99 -11.24 11.10
CA ARG A 295 3.75 -10.69 9.97
C ARG A 295 3.62 -9.18 9.84
N VAL A 296 2.53 -8.62 10.28
CA VAL A 296 2.27 -7.18 10.20
C VAL A 296 2.45 -6.45 11.54
N ALA A 297 2.71 -7.17 12.63
CA ALA A 297 2.96 -6.57 13.93
C ALA A 297 4.08 -5.50 13.94
N PRO A 298 5.20 -5.64 13.19
CA PRO A 298 6.21 -4.60 13.10
C PRO A 298 5.72 -3.31 12.42
N PHE A 299 4.58 -3.33 11.76
CA PHE A 299 3.96 -2.21 11.06
C PHE A 299 2.80 -1.59 11.86
N ALA A 300 2.61 -2.01 13.10
CA ALA A 300 1.66 -1.38 14.01
C ALA A 300 2.04 0.11 14.24
N PRO A 301 1.07 0.95 14.65
CA PRO A 301 1.30 2.37 14.81
C PRO A 301 2.51 2.73 15.68
N GLU A 302 2.65 2.09 16.84
CA GLU A 302 3.69 2.44 17.79
C GLU A 302 5.12 2.24 17.24
N PRO A 303 5.58 1.06 16.78
CA PRO A 303 6.92 0.86 16.25
C PRO A 303 7.20 1.71 15.00
N VAL A 304 6.17 1.95 14.16
CA VAL A 304 6.32 2.80 12.99
C VAL A 304 6.51 4.25 13.41
N MET A 305 5.72 4.77 14.35
CA MET A 305 5.84 6.17 14.79
C MET A 305 7.12 6.45 15.58
N GLN A 306 7.63 5.50 16.34
CA GLN A 306 8.97 5.59 16.94
C GLN A 306 10.05 5.73 15.85
N THR A 307 9.94 4.94 14.77
CA THR A 307 10.87 5.04 13.63
C THR A 307 10.69 6.35 12.88
N PHE A 308 9.45 6.80 12.68
CA PHE A 308 9.10 8.07 12.04
C PHE A 308 9.72 9.25 12.79
N ALA A 309 9.57 9.31 14.12
CA ALA A 309 10.13 10.37 14.96
C ALA A 309 11.66 10.42 14.81
N ARG A 310 12.32 9.29 15.03
CA ARG A 310 13.78 9.16 14.94
C ARG A 310 14.34 9.54 13.56
N VAL A 311 13.63 9.18 12.48
CA VAL A 311 14.11 9.42 11.11
C VAL A 311 13.80 10.84 10.63
N PHE A 312 12.59 11.34 10.89
CA PHE A 312 12.09 12.55 10.27
C PHE A 312 12.06 13.76 11.20
N LEU A 313 11.78 13.57 12.49
CA LEU A 313 11.60 14.69 13.42
C LEU A 313 12.85 14.98 14.26
N GLU A 314 13.62 13.94 14.62
CA GLU A 314 14.76 14.02 15.51
C GLU A 314 16.09 13.98 14.73
N GLY A 315 17.12 14.52 15.34
CA GLY A 315 18.49 14.43 14.86
C GLY A 315 18.86 15.44 13.78
N PRO A 316 20.19 15.61 13.54
CA PRO A 316 20.71 16.51 12.53
C PRO A 316 20.40 16.02 11.11
N PRO A 317 20.50 16.90 10.11
CA PRO A 317 20.45 16.50 8.70
C PRO A 317 21.41 15.34 8.43
N ARG A 318 20.92 14.28 7.82
CA ARG A 318 21.75 13.09 7.57
C ARG A 318 22.70 13.31 6.39
N ALA A 319 23.94 12.85 6.56
CA ALA A 319 24.88 12.75 5.44
C ALA A 319 24.25 11.90 4.32
N ARG A 320 24.49 12.31 3.06
CA ARG A 320 24.01 11.58 1.88
C ARG A 320 24.97 10.42 1.58
N PRO A 321 24.65 9.17 1.92
CA PRO A 321 25.53 8.06 1.65
C PRO A 321 25.70 7.85 0.14
N ARG A 322 26.93 7.54 -0.30
CA ARG A 322 27.19 7.18 -1.70
C ARG A 322 26.73 5.75 -1.95
N LEU A 323 26.12 5.51 -3.10
CA LEU A 323 25.82 4.14 -3.53
C LEU A 323 27.12 3.39 -3.85
N PRO A 324 27.12 2.05 -3.65
CA PRO A 324 28.23 1.21 -4.11
C PRO A 324 28.48 1.41 -5.61
N LEU A 325 29.74 1.35 -6.02
CA LEU A 325 30.10 1.40 -7.43
C LEU A 325 29.39 0.30 -8.22
N GLY A 326 28.83 0.64 -9.36
CA GLY A 326 28.09 -0.31 -10.19
C GLY A 326 26.68 -0.68 -9.69
N PHE A 327 26.25 -0.29 -8.48
CA PHE A 327 24.94 -0.66 -7.93
C PHE A 327 23.79 -0.41 -8.91
N ARG A 328 23.74 0.76 -9.53
CA ARG A 328 22.66 1.11 -10.49
C ARG A 328 22.65 0.20 -11.72
N MET A 329 23.82 -0.21 -12.20
CA MET A 329 23.95 -1.14 -13.34
C MET A 329 23.44 -2.52 -12.95
N ILE A 330 23.86 -3.03 -11.80
CA ILE A 330 23.43 -4.33 -11.25
C ILE A 330 21.91 -4.32 -10.99
N ALA A 331 21.40 -3.26 -10.38
CA ALA A 331 19.96 -3.13 -10.11
C ALA A 331 19.13 -3.13 -11.41
N ARG A 332 19.59 -2.42 -12.46
CA ARG A 332 18.95 -2.46 -13.79
C ARG A 332 19.02 -3.82 -14.47
N ALA A 333 20.16 -4.51 -14.34
CA ALA A 333 20.33 -5.86 -14.90
C ALA A 333 19.38 -6.86 -14.21
N LYS A 334 19.31 -6.83 -12.88
CA LYS A 334 18.35 -7.63 -12.09
C LYS A 334 16.89 -7.34 -12.48
N GLU A 335 16.54 -6.08 -12.68
CA GLU A 335 15.20 -5.67 -13.11
C GLU A 335 14.84 -6.17 -14.52
N ARG A 336 15.79 -6.13 -15.47
CA ARG A 336 15.59 -6.70 -16.82
C ARG A 336 15.39 -8.21 -16.77
N ALA A 337 16.23 -8.93 -16.02
CA ALA A 337 16.10 -10.36 -15.83
C ALA A 337 14.78 -10.75 -15.17
N GLN A 338 14.29 -9.95 -14.22
CA GLN A 338 12.99 -10.16 -13.61
C GLN A 338 11.86 -9.95 -14.63
N ARG A 339 11.87 -8.87 -15.40
CA ARG A 339 10.86 -8.62 -16.45
C ARG A 339 10.81 -9.74 -17.50
N TRP A 340 11.96 -10.29 -17.86
CA TRP A 340 12.03 -11.43 -18.76
C TRP A 340 11.37 -12.68 -18.15
N ARG A 341 11.64 -13.00 -16.88
CA ARG A 341 10.96 -14.09 -16.16
C ARG A 341 9.46 -13.86 -16.05
N ASP A 342 9.05 -12.66 -15.67
CA ASP A 342 7.62 -12.30 -15.52
C ASP A 342 6.88 -12.48 -16.85
N SER A 343 7.49 -12.13 -18.00
CA SER A 343 6.86 -12.33 -19.30
C SER A 343 6.66 -13.82 -19.63
N HIS A 344 7.59 -14.68 -19.27
CA HIS A 344 7.43 -16.12 -19.44
C HIS A 344 6.33 -16.69 -18.54
N TRP A 345 6.25 -16.25 -17.30
CA TRP A 345 5.19 -16.70 -16.37
C TRP A 345 3.79 -16.23 -16.78
N MET A 346 3.70 -15.12 -17.52
CA MET A 346 2.41 -14.61 -18.01
C MET A 346 1.90 -15.35 -19.25
N THR A 347 2.79 -15.98 -20.00
CA THR A 347 2.47 -16.70 -21.25
C THR A 347 2.42 -18.22 -21.08
N ALA A 348 2.94 -18.74 -19.99
CA ALA A 348 2.82 -20.13 -19.57
C ALA A 348 1.50 -20.32 -18.80
#